data_cd4860d4d069dc7e5fc7faa30562ed8a
#
_entry.id   cd4860d4d069dc7e5fc7faa30562ed8a
#
_cell.length_a   1.000
_cell.length_b   1.000
_cell.length_c   1.000
_cell.angle_alpha   90.00
_cell.angle_beta   90.00
_cell.angle_gamma   90.00
#
_symmetry.space_group_name_H-M   'P 1'
#
loop_
_entity.id
_entity.type
_entity.pdbx_description
1 polymer ?
#
loop_
_entity_poly.entity_id
_entity_poly.type
_entity_poly.pdbx_seq_one_letter_code
_entity_poly.pdbx_strand_id
1 'polypeptide(L)'
;MSIKFKTFTQIDGAFDEVIEGSPRIYCTPSGKFPSMTSILAVITDKEDGLAKWRERVGAEEADRITNEAGARGNDLHEYNEKYLLNQLDRSELKGQAKLLFNRVKRYLDEVEATIATEVPLWNADDQYAGRVDAIVMMNQHLTILDQIIQENL
;
A
#
# COMPACT_ATOMS: atom_id res chain seq x y z
N MET A 1 2.36 15.28 -21.71
CA MET A 1 1.53 14.71 -20.63
C MET A 1 0.61 15.79 -20.07
N SER A 2 -0.66 15.51 -19.93
CA SER A 2 -1.57 16.45 -19.26
C SER A 2 -1.40 16.27 -17.77
N ILE A 3 -1.02 17.32 -17.05
CA ILE A 3 -0.96 17.32 -15.57
C ILE A 3 -2.40 17.32 -15.09
N LYS A 4 -2.81 16.24 -14.42
CA LYS A 4 -4.17 16.09 -13.88
C LYS A 4 -4.26 16.49 -12.42
N PHE A 5 -3.27 16.09 -11.62
CA PHE A 5 -3.24 16.37 -10.18
C PHE A 5 -2.20 17.44 -9.86
N LYS A 6 -2.53 18.31 -8.91
CA LYS A 6 -1.49 19.13 -8.26
C LYS A 6 -0.62 18.19 -7.43
N THR A 7 0.70 18.33 -7.55
CA THR A 7 1.66 17.61 -6.72
C THR A 7 2.44 18.61 -5.89
N PHE A 8 2.73 18.24 -4.65
CA PHE A 8 3.56 19.02 -3.75
C PHE A 8 4.94 18.38 -3.65
N THR A 9 5.90 19.12 -3.12
CA THR A 9 7.20 18.55 -2.80
C THR A 9 6.99 17.43 -1.80
N GLN A 10 7.48 16.25 -2.13
CA GLN A 10 7.34 15.08 -1.29
C GLN A 10 7.85 15.37 0.12
N ILE A 11 7.12 14.91 1.12
CA ILE A 11 7.59 14.96 2.50
C ILE A 11 8.77 13.99 2.58
N ASP A 12 9.97 14.54 2.72
CA ASP A 12 11.16 13.74 2.94
C ASP A 12 11.05 13.07 4.30
N GLY A 13 10.98 11.77 4.30
CA GLY A 13 10.98 10.96 5.50
C GLY A 13 11.27 9.52 5.11
N ALA A 14 12.17 8.93 5.83
CA ALA A 14 12.42 7.50 5.76
C ALA A 14 12.49 6.96 7.18
N PHE A 15 12.22 5.68 7.34
CA PHE A 15 12.63 5.01 8.56
C PHE A 15 14.14 4.91 8.57
N ASP A 16 14.77 5.09 9.76
CA ASP A 16 16.23 4.95 9.91
C ASP A 16 16.67 3.54 9.51
N GLU A 17 15.85 2.53 9.83
CA GLU A 17 16.07 1.13 9.51
C GLU A 17 14.73 0.39 9.49
N VAL A 18 14.62 -0.65 8.67
CA VAL A 18 13.51 -1.61 8.69
C VAL A 18 14.06 -2.99 9.01
N ILE A 19 13.67 -3.56 10.13
CA ILE A 19 14.02 -4.91 10.53
C ILE A 19 12.91 -5.84 10.07
N GLU A 20 13.20 -6.63 9.04
CA GLU A 20 12.26 -7.61 8.49
C GLU A 20 12.08 -8.78 9.45
N GLY A 21 10.84 -9.23 9.59
CA GLY A 21 10.51 -10.34 10.47
C GLY A 21 9.02 -10.40 10.78
N SER A 22 8.68 -11.24 11.74
CA SER A 22 7.34 -11.33 12.32
C SER A 22 7.45 -11.11 13.84
N PRO A 23 7.21 -9.89 14.32
CA PRO A 23 6.77 -8.69 13.60
C PRO A 23 7.88 -7.98 12.82
N ARG A 24 7.49 -7.26 11.75
CA ARG A 24 8.37 -6.26 11.11
C ARG A 24 8.49 -5.05 12.03
N ILE A 25 9.71 -4.56 12.24
CA ILE A 25 10.00 -3.41 13.10
C ILE A 25 10.53 -2.25 12.29
N TYR A 26 9.99 -1.09 12.50
CA TYR A 26 10.46 0.18 11.96
C TYR A 26 11.27 0.94 13.02
N CYS A 27 12.50 1.29 12.68
CA CYS A 27 13.34 2.18 13.49
C CYS A 27 13.05 3.62 13.07
N THR A 28 12.60 4.42 14.03
CA THR A 28 12.21 5.81 13.82
C THR A 28 13.03 6.70 14.77
N PRO A 29 13.07 8.02 14.53
CA PRO A 29 13.69 8.96 15.48
C PRO A 29 13.11 8.88 16.91
N SER A 30 11.88 8.42 17.05
CA SER A 30 11.17 8.31 18.34
C SER A 30 11.29 6.94 19.00
N GLY A 31 11.86 5.93 18.30
CA GLY A 31 12.02 4.58 18.83
C GLY A 31 11.79 3.49 17.79
N LYS A 32 11.76 2.25 18.28
CA LYS A 32 11.52 1.06 17.45
C LYS A 32 10.09 0.59 17.65
N PHE A 33 9.32 0.56 16.56
CA PHE A 33 7.89 0.23 16.62
C PHE A 33 7.53 -0.91 15.65
N PRO A 34 6.63 -1.82 16.08
CA PRO A 34 6.10 -2.84 15.17
C PRO A 34 5.28 -2.21 14.04
N SER A 35 5.26 -2.88 12.90
CA SER A 35 4.38 -2.44 11.80
C SER A 35 2.92 -2.63 12.16
N MET A 36 2.07 -1.70 11.72
CA MET A 36 0.60 -1.81 11.88
C MET A 36 0.08 -3.14 11.31
N THR A 37 0.59 -3.57 10.16
CA THR A 37 0.18 -4.84 9.54
C THR A 37 0.57 -6.06 10.37
N SER A 38 1.72 -6.02 11.07
CA SER A 38 2.10 -7.09 12.00
C SER A 38 1.19 -7.14 13.23
N ILE A 39 0.78 -5.99 13.76
CA ILE A 39 -0.17 -5.91 14.87
C ILE A 39 -1.53 -6.48 14.44
N LEU A 40 -2.03 -6.07 13.28
CA LEU A 40 -3.30 -6.56 12.74
C LEU A 40 -3.26 -8.08 12.48
N ALA A 41 -2.14 -8.62 11.99
CA ALA A 41 -1.99 -10.05 11.77
C ALA A 41 -2.18 -10.87 13.05
N VAL A 42 -1.67 -10.38 14.19
CA VAL A 42 -1.86 -11.02 15.50
C VAL A 42 -3.32 -10.93 15.95
N ILE A 43 -3.93 -9.75 15.85
CA ILE A 43 -5.32 -9.53 16.32
C ILE A 43 -6.33 -10.33 15.50
N THR A 44 -6.09 -10.50 14.20
CA THR A 44 -7.03 -11.16 13.28
C THR A 44 -6.80 -12.66 13.14
N ASP A 45 -5.81 -13.24 13.85
CA ASP A 45 -5.42 -14.65 13.74
C ASP A 45 -5.20 -15.10 12.28
N LYS A 46 -4.64 -14.21 11.50
CA LYS A 46 -4.48 -14.37 10.04
C LYS A 46 -3.56 -15.55 9.70
N GLU A 47 -2.58 -15.83 10.55
CA GLU A 47 -1.61 -16.92 10.32
C GLU A 47 -2.28 -18.29 10.36
N ASP A 48 -3.19 -18.53 11.31
CA ASP A 48 -3.94 -19.79 11.40
C ASP A 48 -4.86 -19.99 10.18
N GLY A 49 -5.54 -18.94 9.76
CA GLY A 49 -6.38 -18.96 8.55
C GLY A 49 -5.60 -19.28 7.28
N LEU A 50 -4.41 -18.68 7.12
CA LEU A 50 -3.52 -18.96 5.98
C LEU A 50 -2.95 -20.37 6.03
N ALA A 51 -2.57 -20.87 7.21
CA ALA A 51 -2.06 -22.24 7.36
C ALA A 51 -3.11 -23.27 6.95
N LYS A 52 -4.34 -23.15 7.44
CA LYS A 52 -5.48 -24.02 7.05
C LYS A 52 -5.80 -23.94 5.56
N TRP A 53 -5.73 -22.74 4.97
CA TRP A 53 -5.92 -22.58 3.54
C TRP A 53 -4.81 -23.26 2.73
N ARG A 54 -3.53 -23.10 3.12
CA ARG A 54 -2.39 -23.77 2.48
C ARG A 54 -2.49 -25.29 2.55
N GLU A 55 -2.89 -25.83 3.69
CA GLU A 55 -3.11 -27.27 3.86
C GLU A 55 -4.20 -27.79 2.92
N ARG A 56 -5.30 -27.04 2.74
CA ARG A 56 -6.42 -27.40 1.88
C ARG A 56 -6.07 -27.40 0.38
N VAL A 57 -5.34 -26.40 -0.09
CA VAL A 57 -5.03 -26.23 -1.53
C VAL A 57 -3.72 -26.89 -1.95
N GLY A 58 -2.85 -27.23 -1.00
CA GLY A 58 -1.51 -27.73 -1.23
C GLY A 58 -0.47 -26.62 -1.33
N ALA A 59 0.76 -26.93 -0.88
CA ALA A 59 1.82 -25.92 -0.74
C ALA A 59 2.21 -25.26 -2.07
N GLU A 60 2.40 -26.05 -3.12
CA GLU A 60 2.81 -25.57 -4.45
C GLU A 60 1.76 -24.62 -5.05
N GLU A 61 0.50 -25.00 -5.01
CA GLU A 61 -0.59 -24.17 -5.52
C GLU A 61 -0.78 -22.92 -4.67
N ALA A 62 -0.64 -23.02 -3.35
CA ALA A 62 -0.69 -21.87 -2.45
C ALA A 62 0.43 -20.87 -2.75
N ASP A 63 1.65 -21.34 -2.99
CA ASP A 63 2.78 -20.49 -3.35
C ASP A 63 2.57 -19.82 -4.71
N ARG A 64 2.06 -20.55 -5.71
CA ARG A 64 1.72 -19.97 -7.02
C ARG A 64 0.71 -18.83 -6.88
N ILE A 65 -0.41 -19.08 -6.18
CA ILE A 65 -1.47 -18.09 -5.96
C ILE A 65 -0.93 -16.87 -5.21
N THR A 66 -0.14 -17.09 -4.15
CA THR A 66 0.43 -16.01 -3.35
C THR A 66 1.39 -15.15 -4.16
N ASN A 67 2.27 -15.76 -4.94
CA ASN A 67 3.23 -15.04 -5.78
C ASN A 67 2.52 -14.25 -6.88
N GLU A 68 1.52 -14.80 -7.54
CA GLU A 68 0.73 -14.10 -8.56
C GLU A 68 -0.06 -12.93 -7.96
N ALA A 69 -0.65 -13.13 -6.77
CA ALA A 69 -1.37 -12.07 -6.08
C ALA A 69 -0.44 -10.95 -5.64
N GLY A 70 0.75 -11.30 -5.12
CA GLY A 70 1.77 -10.33 -4.72
C GLY A 70 2.28 -9.51 -5.91
N ALA A 71 2.63 -10.17 -7.01
CA ALA A 71 3.07 -9.49 -8.23
C ALA A 71 2.00 -8.52 -8.76
N ARG A 72 0.75 -8.98 -8.84
CA ARG A 72 -0.39 -8.15 -9.26
C ARG A 72 -0.62 -6.98 -8.32
N GLY A 73 -0.47 -7.18 -7.01
CA GLY A 73 -0.58 -6.13 -6.01
C GLY A 73 0.50 -5.07 -6.20
N ASN A 74 1.76 -5.48 -6.36
CA ASN A 74 2.88 -4.56 -6.59
C ASN A 74 2.68 -3.73 -7.87
N ASP A 75 2.28 -4.36 -8.97
CA ASP A 75 2.00 -3.64 -10.22
C ASP A 75 0.88 -2.61 -10.02
N LEU A 76 -0.18 -2.98 -9.29
CA LEU A 76 -1.29 -2.07 -9.02
C LEU A 76 -0.86 -0.87 -8.17
N HIS A 77 -0.06 -1.09 -7.12
CA HIS A 77 0.49 -0.01 -6.30
C HIS A 77 1.34 0.95 -7.15
N GLU A 78 2.22 0.41 -7.98
CA GLU A 78 3.05 1.21 -8.88
C GLU A 78 2.20 2.03 -9.86
N TYR A 79 1.15 1.45 -10.44
CA TYR A 79 0.26 2.17 -11.36
C TYR A 79 -0.50 3.29 -10.64
N ASN A 80 -0.98 3.05 -9.42
CA ASN A 80 -1.68 4.07 -8.63
C ASN A 80 -0.75 5.22 -8.26
N GLU A 81 0.46 4.92 -7.80
CA GLU A 81 1.46 5.93 -7.47
C GLU A 81 1.83 6.78 -8.69
N LYS A 82 2.23 6.13 -9.78
CA LYS A 82 2.54 6.83 -11.04
C LYS A 82 1.36 7.68 -11.54
N TYR A 83 0.14 7.19 -11.37
CA TYR A 83 -1.05 7.95 -11.76
C TYR A 83 -1.23 9.22 -10.93
N LEU A 84 -1.12 9.10 -9.60
CA LEU A 84 -1.22 10.24 -8.68
C LEU A 84 -0.10 11.26 -8.89
N LEU A 85 1.08 10.82 -9.32
CA LEU A 85 2.22 11.67 -9.65
C LEU A 85 2.20 12.22 -11.09
N ASN A 86 1.17 11.92 -11.89
CA ASN A 86 1.07 12.27 -13.32
C ASN A 86 2.19 11.64 -14.18
N GLN A 87 2.72 10.50 -13.80
CA GLN A 87 3.84 9.82 -14.45
C GLN A 87 3.43 8.54 -15.18
N LEU A 88 2.18 8.09 -15.03
CA LEU A 88 1.73 6.84 -15.63
C LEU A 88 1.61 6.94 -17.16
N ASP A 89 2.37 6.12 -17.86
CA ASP A 89 2.13 5.84 -19.26
C ASP A 89 1.14 4.67 -19.41
N ARG A 90 0.05 4.89 -20.12
CA ARG A 90 -0.98 3.88 -20.36
C ARG A 90 -0.46 2.63 -21.09
N SER A 91 0.65 2.72 -21.81
CA SER A 91 1.32 1.59 -22.45
C SER A 91 1.93 0.61 -21.45
N GLU A 92 2.22 1.06 -20.21
CA GLU A 92 2.75 0.24 -19.12
C GLU A 92 1.71 -0.72 -18.55
N LEU A 93 0.42 -0.36 -18.65
CA LEU A 93 -0.68 -1.13 -18.05
C LEU A 93 -0.84 -2.50 -18.72
N LYS A 94 -0.64 -3.57 -17.93
CA LYS A 94 -0.69 -4.96 -18.40
C LYS A 94 -1.50 -5.88 -17.49
N GLY A 95 -1.91 -7.00 -18.05
CA GLY A 95 -2.48 -8.11 -17.30
C GLY A 95 -3.68 -7.78 -16.43
N GLN A 96 -3.81 -8.50 -15.33
CA GLN A 96 -4.89 -8.32 -14.37
C GLN A 96 -4.76 -7.00 -13.59
N ALA A 97 -3.55 -6.54 -13.33
CA ALA A 97 -3.31 -5.25 -12.65
C ALA A 97 -3.93 -4.07 -13.43
N LYS A 98 -3.90 -4.11 -14.77
CA LYS A 98 -4.61 -3.14 -15.61
C LYS A 98 -6.11 -3.13 -15.37
N LEU A 99 -6.73 -4.30 -15.25
CA LEU A 99 -8.18 -4.39 -15.01
C LEU A 99 -8.54 -3.82 -13.63
N LEU A 100 -7.73 -4.14 -12.62
CA LEU A 100 -7.88 -3.59 -11.28
C LEU A 100 -7.68 -2.08 -11.25
N PHE A 101 -6.61 -1.59 -11.88
CA PHE A 101 -6.35 -0.16 -11.99
C PHE A 101 -7.53 0.59 -12.63
N ASN A 102 -8.12 0.06 -13.72
CA ASN A 102 -9.26 0.68 -14.36
C ASN A 102 -10.50 0.79 -13.44
N ARG A 103 -10.67 -0.16 -12.51
CA ARG A 103 -11.73 -0.08 -11.50
C ARG A 103 -11.45 0.97 -10.45
N VAL A 104 -10.22 1.03 -9.97
CA VAL A 104 -9.77 1.95 -8.92
C VAL A 104 -9.68 3.38 -9.44
N LYS A 105 -9.28 3.55 -10.69
CA LYS A 105 -9.06 4.84 -11.33
C LYS A 105 -10.19 5.84 -11.07
N ARG A 106 -11.44 5.40 -11.05
CA ARG A 106 -12.59 6.29 -10.80
C ARG A 106 -12.51 6.98 -9.43
N TYR A 107 -11.98 6.30 -8.41
CA TYR A 107 -11.77 6.87 -7.08
C TYR A 107 -10.55 7.78 -7.06
N LEU A 108 -9.47 7.38 -7.74
CA LEU A 108 -8.30 8.23 -7.89
C LEU A 108 -8.61 9.51 -8.67
N ASP A 109 -9.61 9.48 -9.54
CA ASP A 109 -10.07 10.65 -10.31
C ASP A 109 -10.72 11.74 -9.44
N GLU A 110 -11.14 11.39 -8.23
CA GLU A 110 -11.70 12.33 -7.23
C GLU A 110 -10.60 13.06 -6.43
N VAL A 111 -9.34 12.66 -6.58
CA VAL A 111 -8.20 13.33 -5.93
C VAL A 111 -7.98 14.70 -6.56
N GLU A 112 -7.94 15.72 -5.73
CA GLU A 112 -7.69 17.12 -6.13
C GLU A 112 -6.20 17.45 -6.18
N ALA A 113 -5.44 16.89 -5.22
CA ALA A 113 -3.99 17.07 -5.14
C ALA A 113 -3.32 15.90 -4.41
N THR A 114 -2.14 15.52 -4.88
CA THR A 114 -1.26 14.56 -4.21
C THR A 114 -0.25 15.31 -3.36
N ILE A 115 -0.29 15.07 -2.05
CA ILE A 115 0.59 15.71 -1.09
C ILE A 115 1.91 14.94 -1.01
N ALA A 116 1.83 13.61 -0.82
CA ALA A 116 3.00 12.74 -0.77
C ALA A 116 2.59 11.29 -1.08
N THR A 117 3.56 10.49 -1.51
CA THR A 117 3.42 9.03 -1.72
C THR A 117 4.44 8.27 -0.89
N GLU A 118 4.16 7.02 -0.57
CA GLU A 118 5.06 6.11 0.17
C GLU A 118 5.57 6.71 1.49
N VAL A 119 4.68 7.35 2.25
CA VAL A 119 5.04 8.15 3.43
C VAL A 119 5.23 7.28 4.66
N PRO A 120 6.42 7.31 5.32
CA PRO A 120 6.61 6.70 6.62
C PRO A 120 5.88 7.50 7.70
N LEU A 121 5.06 6.83 8.48
CA LEU A 121 4.33 7.40 9.60
C LEU A 121 4.53 6.56 10.85
N TRP A 122 4.55 7.19 12.01
CA TRP A 122 4.58 6.49 13.29
C TRP A 122 3.84 7.27 14.37
N ASN A 123 3.35 6.52 15.34
CA ASN A 123 2.77 7.06 16.55
C ASN A 123 3.59 6.57 17.75
N ALA A 124 4.29 7.50 18.42
CA ALA A 124 5.15 7.15 19.54
C ALA A 124 4.35 6.82 20.81
N ASP A 125 3.17 7.39 20.98
CA ASP A 125 2.32 7.16 22.15
C ASP A 125 1.70 5.76 22.11
N ASP A 126 1.17 5.37 20.94
CA ASP A 126 0.56 4.06 20.73
C ASP A 126 1.57 3.01 20.21
N GLN A 127 2.82 3.41 19.98
CA GLN A 127 3.97 2.54 19.66
C GLN A 127 3.78 1.67 18.40
N TYR A 128 3.31 2.25 17.31
CA TYR A 128 3.26 1.58 16.01
C TYR A 128 3.80 2.47 14.88
N ALA A 129 4.17 1.83 13.78
CA ALA A 129 4.62 2.52 12.58
C ALA A 129 4.10 1.83 11.32
N GLY A 130 4.16 2.53 10.21
CA GLY A 130 3.76 2.03 8.89
C GLY A 130 4.17 2.96 7.78
N ARG A 131 4.01 2.49 6.56
CA ARG A 131 4.13 3.32 5.36
C ARG A 131 2.77 3.36 4.70
N VAL A 132 2.27 4.57 4.42
CA VAL A 132 1.00 4.77 3.72
C VAL A 132 1.26 5.02 2.24
N ASP A 133 0.40 4.49 1.38
CA ASP A 133 0.56 4.58 -0.07
C ASP A 133 0.53 6.03 -0.56
N ALA A 134 -0.41 6.83 -0.09
CA ALA A 134 -0.47 8.24 -0.43
C ALA A 134 -1.22 9.09 0.60
N ILE A 135 -0.83 10.35 0.69
CA ILE A 135 -1.59 11.42 1.35
C ILE A 135 -2.07 12.37 0.26
N VAL A 136 -3.37 12.59 0.20
CA VAL A 136 -4.02 13.37 -0.85
C VAL A 136 -5.04 14.36 -0.29
N MET A 137 -5.40 15.36 -1.11
CA MET A 137 -6.60 16.17 -0.89
C MET A 137 -7.76 15.57 -1.69
N MET A 138 -8.87 15.31 -1.03
CA MET A 138 -10.06 14.72 -1.60
C MET A 138 -11.29 15.33 -0.93
N ASN A 139 -12.22 15.89 -1.70
CA ASN A 139 -13.39 16.58 -1.17
C ASN A 139 -13.03 17.68 -0.13
N GLN A 140 -11.93 18.41 -0.37
CA GLN A 140 -11.39 19.45 0.53
C GLN A 140 -10.89 18.91 1.88
N HIS A 141 -10.70 17.60 2.02
CA HIS A 141 -10.15 16.95 3.21
C HIS A 141 -8.79 16.32 2.92
N LEU A 142 -7.90 16.40 3.89
CA LEU A 142 -6.65 15.61 3.88
C LEU A 142 -7.01 14.15 4.11
N THR A 143 -6.68 13.30 3.16
CA THR A 143 -7.09 11.89 3.15
C THR A 143 -5.88 10.99 2.99
N ILE A 144 -5.84 9.92 3.77
CA ILE A 144 -4.86 8.84 3.60
C ILE A 144 -5.46 7.80 2.66
N LEU A 145 -4.76 7.51 1.58
CA LEU A 145 -5.03 6.37 0.72
C LEU A 145 -4.04 5.27 1.09
N ASP A 146 -4.56 4.17 1.62
CA ASP A 146 -3.79 2.99 1.96
C ASP A 146 -4.69 1.77 1.76
N GLN A 147 -4.27 0.83 0.96
CA GLN A 147 -4.96 -0.45 0.67
C GLN A 147 -6.50 -0.42 0.47
N ILE A 148 -7.12 0.76 0.48
CA ILE A 148 -8.57 0.95 0.26
C ILE A 148 -9.05 0.22 -1.02
N ILE A 149 -8.11 -0.11 -1.86
CA ILE A 149 -8.29 -0.76 -3.14
C ILE A 149 -8.58 -2.25 -2.99
N GLN A 150 -8.21 -2.88 -1.88
CA GLN A 150 -8.42 -4.32 -1.69
C GLN A 150 -9.82 -4.67 -1.15
N GLU A 151 -10.45 -3.77 -0.40
CA GLU A 151 -11.76 -4.04 0.21
C GLU A 151 -12.95 -3.81 -0.73
N ASN A 152 -12.74 -3.10 -1.85
CA ASN A 152 -13.79 -2.78 -2.83
C ASN A 152 -13.65 -3.56 -4.16
N LEU A 153 -12.83 -4.57 -4.21
CA LEU A 153 -12.61 -5.49 -5.34
C LEU A 153 -13.14 -6.88 -5.04
#